data_2570b16c01dd7a509ce69d428d0a1c71
#
_entry.id   2570b16c01dd7a509ce69d428d0a1c71
#
_cell.length_a   1.000
_cell.length_b   1.000
_cell.length_c   1.000
_cell.angle_alpha   90.00
_cell.angle_beta   90.00
_cell.angle_gamma   90.00
#
_symmetry.space_group_name_H-M   'P 1'
#
loop_
_entity.id
_entity.type
_entity.pdbx_description
1 polymer ?
#
loop_
_entity_poly.entity_id
_entity_poly.type
_entity_poly.pdbx_seq_one_letter_code
_entity_poly.pdbx_strand_id
1 'polypeptide(L)'
;MGYFEIGITAGSQELVRKMRLAYDLKTVLNNCRMLVKSGFKNHVSVNYSFNVFDETPSTIRQTIAYHRELENIFGKGLVDPAIFFIGLQPHTLLEKYALDHKILKPNYNPMSMMPWTARKLLWNPGSLGKKLGQVCLEAFDNPEDEFGKTVINILEREYGKSSLKESLKVRPLSERKLAHSK
;
A
#
# COMPACT_ATOMS: atom_id res chain seq x y z
N MET A 1 22.81 12.96 -10.15
CA MET A 1 21.94 12.73 -8.98
C MET A 1 21.64 11.24 -8.90
N GLY A 2 22.01 10.56 -7.83
CA GLY A 2 21.68 9.15 -7.63
C GLY A 2 20.25 9.03 -7.09
N TYR A 3 19.45 8.16 -7.68
CA TYR A 3 18.13 7.78 -7.21
C TYR A 3 18.23 6.38 -6.61
N PHE A 4 17.61 6.15 -5.47
CA PHE A 4 17.60 4.85 -4.81
C PHE A 4 16.17 4.39 -4.60
N GLU A 5 15.89 3.15 -4.96
CA GLU A 5 14.56 2.57 -4.87
C GLU A 5 14.58 1.36 -3.94
N ILE A 6 13.63 1.30 -3.02
CA ILE A 6 13.45 0.22 -2.07
C ILE A 6 12.09 -0.44 -2.31
N GLY A 7 12.08 -1.70 -2.68
CA GLY A 7 10.86 -2.48 -2.80
C GLY A 7 10.43 -3.07 -1.45
N ILE A 8 9.51 -2.40 -0.76
CA ILE A 8 8.87 -2.87 0.47
C ILE A 8 7.42 -3.18 0.15
N THR A 9 7.09 -4.39 -0.18
CA THR A 9 5.71 -4.75 -0.51
C THR A 9 4.74 -4.40 0.61
N ALA A 10 5.12 -4.63 1.88
CA ALA A 10 4.34 -4.22 3.04
C ALA A 10 5.28 -3.83 4.19
N GLY A 11 4.93 -2.77 4.93
CA GLY A 11 5.63 -2.36 6.15
C GLY A 11 5.16 -3.11 7.40
N SER A 12 4.44 -4.22 7.23
CA SER A 12 4.03 -5.13 8.30
C SER A 12 4.81 -6.45 8.19
N GLN A 13 5.57 -6.78 9.22
CA GLN A 13 6.35 -8.04 9.24
C GLN A 13 5.45 -9.29 9.19
N GLU A 14 4.23 -9.19 9.69
CA GLU A 14 3.24 -10.26 9.57
C GLU A 14 2.88 -10.52 8.10
N LEU A 15 2.58 -9.46 7.34
CA LEU A 15 2.27 -9.58 5.91
C LEU A 15 3.47 -10.06 5.10
N VAL A 16 4.67 -9.56 5.40
CA VAL A 16 5.92 -10.01 4.77
C VAL A 16 6.07 -11.54 4.91
N ARG A 17 5.82 -12.08 6.10
CA ARG A 17 5.85 -13.54 6.35
C ARG A 17 4.74 -14.30 5.63
N LYS A 18 3.50 -13.80 5.68
CA LYS A 18 2.34 -14.41 4.99
C LYS A 18 2.54 -14.46 3.48
N MET A 19 3.11 -13.42 2.91
CA MET A 19 3.45 -13.36 1.48
C MET A 19 4.73 -14.12 1.13
N ARG A 20 5.41 -14.74 2.12
CA ARG A 20 6.66 -15.49 1.95
C ARG A 20 7.78 -14.67 1.29
N LEU A 21 7.84 -13.37 1.61
CA LEU A 21 8.90 -12.50 1.11
C LEU A 21 10.19 -12.76 1.89
N ALA A 22 11.32 -12.78 1.18
CA ALA A 22 12.61 -13.24 1.71
C ALA A 22 13.40 -12.13 2.43
N TYR A 23 12.73 -11.17 3.06
CA TYR A 23 13.40 -10.10 3.80
C TYR A 23 12.77 -9.88 5.19
N ASP A 24 13.56 -9.26 6.06
CA ASP A 24 13.14 -8.82 7.38
C ASP A 24 13.16 -7.29 7.44
N LEU A 25 12.06 -6.68 7.88
CA LEU A 25 11.90 -5.23 7.89
C LEU A 25 12.91 -4.51 8.80
N LYS A 26 13.29 -5.14 9.92
CA LYS A 26 14.31 -4.58 10.81
C LYS A 26 15.68 -4.57 10.14
N THR A 27 16.00 -5.62 9.41
CA THR A 27 17.25 -5.69 8.62
C THR A 27 17.27 -4.61 7.54
N VAL A 28 16.17 -4.38 6.84
CA VAL A 28 16.08 -3.29 5.86
C VAL A 28 16.34 -1.93 6.51
N LEU A 29 15.69 -1.61 7.65
CA LEU A 29 15.94 -0.35 8.36
C LEU A 29 17.42 -0.21 8.79
N ASN A 30 18.04 -1.28 9.24
CA ASN A 30 19.46 -1.26 9.62
C ASN A 30 20.36 -0.97 8.41
N ASN A 31 20.06 -1.58 7.26
CA ASN A 31 20.79 -1.33 6.02
C ASN A 31 20.62 0.13 5.56
N CYS A 32 19.40 0.70 5.68
CA CYS A 32 19.15 2.10 5.42
C CYS A 32 19.98 3.02 6.33
N ARG A 33 20.07 2.71 7.63
CA ARG A 33 20.93 3.47 8.57
C ARG A 33 22.41 3.40 8.18
N MET A 34 22.88 2.23 7.75
CA MET A 34 24.24 2.07 7.26
C MET A 34 24.50 2.89 5.99
N LEU A 35 23.53 2.89 5.06
CA LEU A 35 23.61 3.68 3.84
C LEU A 35 23.74 5.18 4.13
N VAL A 36 22.94 5.73 5.04
CA VAL A 36 23.05 7.13 5.48
C VAL A 36 24.40 7.40 6.16
N LYS A 37 24.87 6.47 7.00
CA LYS A 37 26.21 6.61 7.63
C LYS A 37 27.34 6.63 6.62
N SER A 38 27.20 5.97 5.47
CA SER A 38 28.18 6.00 4.38
C SER A 38 28.14 7.26 3.53
N GLY A 39 27.30 8.23 3.89
CA GLY A 39 27.22 9.53 3.23
C GLY A 39 26.11 9.67 2.18
N PHE A 40 25.19 8.73 2.06
CA PHE A 40 24.05 8.85 1.16
C PHE A 40 23.10 9.97 1.62
N LYS A 41 22.75 10.88 0.71
CA LYS A 41 21.93 12.08 1.00
C LYS A 41 20.88 12.36 -0.09
N ASN A 42 20.64 11.42 -0.98
CA ASN A 42 19.69 11.61 -2.09
C ASN A 42 18.29 11.10 -1.73
N HIS A 43 17.33 11.40 -2.60
CA HIS A 43 15.97 10.89 -2.51
C HIS A 43 15.91 9.37 -2.60
N VAL A 44 14.98 8.79 -1.86
CA VAL A 44 14.68 7.37 -1.84
C VAL A 44 13.22 7.20 -2.20
N SER A 45 12.94 6.42 -3.24
CA SER A 45 11.58 5.95 -3.50
C SER A 45 11.34 4.65 -2.78
N VAL A 46 10.22 4.54 -2.10
CA VAL A 46 9.83 3.33 -1.38
C VAL A 46 8.54 2.77 -1.96
N ASN A 47 8.63 1.59 -2.55
CA ASN A 47 7.50 0.94 -3.22
C ASN A 47 6.71 0.11 -2.22
N TYR A 48 5.44 0.47 -2.02
CA TYR A 48 4.47 -0.28 -1.24
C TYR A 48 3.40 -0.88 -2.13
N SER A 49 2.94 -2.08 -1.78
CA SER A 49 1.73 -2.66 -2.35
C SER A 49 0.63 -2.59 -1.31
N PHE A 50 -0.43 -1.84 -1.62
CA PHE A 50 -1.66 -1.90 -0.88
C PHE A 50 -2.61 -2.92 -1.49
N ASN A 51 -3.61 -3.32 -0.70
CA ASN A 51 -4.56 -4.30 -1.16
C ASN A 51 -3.93 -5.70 -1.30
N VAL A 52 -2.97 -5.98 -0.42
CA VAL A 52 -2.36 -7.30 -0.32
C VAL A 52 -3.30 -8.29 0.40
N PHE A 53 -3.01 -9.57 0.23
CA PHE A 53 -3.75 -10.63 0.92
C PHE A 53 -3.70 -10.44 2.44
N ASP A 54 -4.84 -10.59 3.11
CA ASP A 54 -4.99 -10.42 4.57
C ASP A 54 -4.64 -9.02 5.11
N GLU A 55 -4.62 -7.99 4.28
CA GLU A 55 -4.42 -6.64 4.75
C GLU A 55 -5.57 -6.18 5.66
N THR A 56 -5.22 -5.53 6.74
CA THR A 56 -6.14 -5.03 7.76
C THR A 56 -5.80 -3.58 8.12
N PRO A 57 -6.69 -2.83 8.80
CA PRO A 57 -6.34 -1.49 9.33
C PRO A 57 -5.07 -1.50 10.19
N SER A 58 -4.86 -2.57 10.95
CA SER A 58 -3.67 -2.72 11.80
C SER A 58 -2.39 -2.85 10.96
N THR A 59 -2.39 -3.69 9.92
CA THR A 59 -1.22 -3.87 9.06
C THR A 59 -0.92 -2.63 8.22
N ILE A 60 -1.96 -1.87 7.82
CA ILE A 60 -1.79 -0.58 7.16
C ILE A 60 -1.13 0.44 8.10
N ARG A 61 -1.57 0.52 9.37
CA ARG A 61 -0.91 1.39 10.37
C ARG A 61 0.55 1.01 10.58
N GLN A 62 0.88 -0.28 10.57
CA GLN A 62 2.28 -0.73 10.63
C GLN A 62 3.07 -0.26 9.41
N THR A 63 2.48 -0.31 8.20
CA THR A 63 3.12 0.20 6.99
C THR A 63 3.37 1.70 7.06
N ILE A 64 2.40 2.47 7.55
CA ILE A 64 2.54 3.92 7.77
C ILE A 64 3.66 4.20 8.79
N ALA A 65 3.66 3.49 9.93
CA ALA A 65 4.69 3.64 10.94
C ALA A 65 6.08 3.28 10.39
N TYR A 66 6.18 2.22 9.59
CA TYR A 66 7.42 1.85 8.92
C TYR A 66 7.94 2.94 7.96
N HIS A 67 7.04 3.55 7.20
CA HIS A 67 7.40 4.68 6.35
C HIS A 67 7.96 5.87 7.16
N ARG A 68 7.34 6.18 8.32
CA ARG A 68 7.86 7.21 9.24
C ARG A 68 9.26 6.89 9.76
N GLU A 69 9.56 5.63 10.03
CA GLU A 69 10.92 5.21 10.40
C GLU A 69 11.92 5.46 9.27
N LEU A 70 11.54 5.25 8.02
CA LEU A 70 12.39 5.58 6.88
C LEU A 70 12.59 7.10 6.75
N GLU A 71 11.53 7.91 6.92
CA GLU A 71 11.64 9.37 6.97
C GLU A 71 12.59 9.85 8.09
N ASN A 72 12.55 9.19 9.27
CA ASN A 72 13.46 9.49 10.37
C ASN A 72 14.93 9.14 10.04
N ILE A 73 15.15 8.13 9.21
CA ILE A 73 16.50 7.68 8.81
C ILE A 73 17.09 8.59 7.72
N PHE A 74 16.34 8.84 6.66
CA PHE A 74 16.82 9.57 5.48
C PHE A 74 16.59 11.08 5.57
N GLY A 75 15.61 11.51 6.34
CA GLY A 75 15.12 12.88 6.42
C GLY A 75 13.73 13.03 5.82
N LYS A 76 12.90 13.81 6.50
CA LYS A 76 11.54 14.13 6.02
C LYS A 76 11.61 14.88 4.68
N GLY A 77 10.83 14.44 3.70
CA GLY A 77 10.83 15.00 2.34
C GLY A 77 11.90 14.41 1.42
N LEU A 78 12.71 13.44 1.91
CA LEU A 78 13.65 12.67 1.09
C LEU A 78 13.16 11.24 0.81
N VAL A 79 12.01 10.84 1.36
CA VAL A 79 11.41 9.51 1.17
C VAL A 79 10.09 9.66 0.44
N ASP A 80 10.08 9.25 -0.83
CA ASP A 80 8.93 9.36 -1.71
C ASP A 80 8.15 8.04 -1.72
N PRO A 81 6.89 7.98 -1.25
CA PRO A 81 6.10 6.77 -1.30
C PRO A 81 5.60 6.50 -2.73
N ALA A 82 5.96 5.36 -3.28
CA ALA A 82 5.38 4.83 -4.51
C ALA A 82 4.43 3.69 -4.16
N ILE A 83 3.16 3.83 -4.53
CA ILE A 83 2.10 2.91 -4.10
C ILE A 83 1.52 2.18 -5.31
N PHE A 84 1.46 0.88 -5.18
CA PHE A 84 0.93 -0.03 -6.18
C PHE A 84 -0.20 -0.87 -5.60
N PHE A 85 -1.15 -1.25 -6.44
CA PHE A 85 -2.11 -2.30 -6.14
C PHE A 85 -1.65 -3.60 -6.76
N ILE A 86 -1.85 -4.71 -6.05
CA ILE A 86 -1.45 -6.02 -6.54
C ILE A 86 -2.29 -6.40 -7.76
N GLY A 87 -1.61 -6.60 -8.88
CA GLY A 87 -2.17 -7.22 -10.08
C GLY A 87 -2.13 -8.74 -9.99
N LEU A 88 -3.22 -9.38 -10.44
CA LEU A 88 -3.26 -10.84 -10.58
C LEU A 88 -2.41 -11.27 -11.77
N GLN A 89 -1.41 -12.10 -11.50
CA GLN A 89 -0.54 -12.65 -12.55
C GLN A 89 -0.87 -14.13 -12.79
N PRO A 90 -0.84 -14.59 -14.06
CA PRO A 90 -1.07 -15.98 -14.39
C PRO A 90 -0.09 -16.93 -13.68
N HIS A 91 -0.57 -18.13 -13.37
CA HIS A 91 0.21 -19.20 -12.74
C HIS A 91 0.72 -18.89 -11.33
N THR A 92 0.11 -17.92 -10.64
CA THR A 92 0.40 -17.61 -9.22
C THR A 92 -0.60 -18.26 -8.28
N LEU A 93 -0.21 -18.42 -7.01
CA LEU A 93 -1.13 -18.85 -5.95
C LEU A 93 -2.29 -17.86 -5.76
N LEU A 94 -2.05 -16.58 -6.00
CA LEU A 94 -3.06 -15.54 -5.91
C LEU A 94 -4.11 -15.67 -7.02
N GLU A 95 -3.69 -15.98 -8.25
CA GLU A 95 -4.61 -16.30 -9.34
C GLU A 95 -5.48 -17.51 -8.98
N LYS A 96 -4.85 -18.61 -8.55
CA LYS A 96 -5.59 -19.81 -8.12
C LYS A 96 -6.63 -19.48 -7.05
N TYR A 97 -6.24 -18.74 -6.03
CA TYR A 97 -7.14 -18.28 -4.98
C TYR A 97 -8.30 -17.45 -5.56
N ALA A 98 -8.01 -16.52 -6.46
CA ALA A 98 -9.01 -15.67 -7.10
C ALA A 98 -10.02 -16.46 -7.94
N LEU A 99 -9.58 -17.51 -8.62
CA LEU A 99 -10.44 -18.45 -9.36
C LEU A 99 -11.31 -19.29 -8.41
N ASP A 100 -10.71 -19.89 -7.39
CA ASP A 100 -11.39 -20.75 -6.41
C ASP A 100 -12.50 -19.98 -5.66
N HIS A 101 -12.28 -18.68 -5.38
CA HIS A 101 -13.23 -17.80 -4.70
C HIS A 101 -14.13 -16.99 -5.65
N LYS A 102 -14.12 -17.30 -6.95
CA LYS A 102 -14.94 -16.64 -8.00
C LYS A 102 -14.73 -15.12 -8.09
N ILE A 103 -13.59 -14.62 -7.64
CA ILE A 103 -13.15 -13.24 -7.83
C ILE A 103 -12.77 -13.03 -9.29
N LEU A 104 -12.15 -14.04 -9.87
CA LEU A 104 -11.77 -14.10 -11.29
C LEU A 104 -12.62 -15.13 -12.02
N LYS A 105 -13.02 -14.84 -13.25
CA LYS A 105 -13.75 -15.80 -14.09
C LYS A 105 -12.79 -16.83 -14.69
N PRO A 106 -13.18 -18.12 -14.82
CA PRO A 106 -12.30 -19.16 -15.38
C PRO A 106 -11.78 -18.86 -16.80
N ASN A 107 -12.55 -18.12 -17.59
CA ASN A 107 -12.24 -17.74 -18.96
C ASN A 107 -11.71 -16.29 -19.08
N TYR A 108 -11.15 -15.74 -18.03
CA TYR A 108 -10.52 -14.41 -18.13
C TYR A 108 -9.34 -14.45 -19.11
N ASN A 109 -9.06 -13.31 -19.73
CA ASN A 109 -7.93 -13.19 -20.63
C ASN A 109 -6.67 -12.76 -19.88
N PRO A 110 -5.68 -13.64 -19.68
CA PRO A 110 -4.43 -13.29 -19.00
C PRO A 110 -3.65 -12.15 -19.67
N MET A 111 -3.79 -11.99 -20.97
CA MET A 111 -3.11 -10.91 -21.71
C MET A 111 -3.68 -9.53 -21.39
N SER A 112 -4.87 -9.45 -20.78
CA SER A 112 -5.40 -8.17 -20.28
C SER A 112 -4.71 -7.66 -19.02
N MET A 113 -3.73 -8.39 -18.50
CA MET A 113 -2.88 -8.02 -17.36
C MET A 113 -1.68 -7.13 -17.72
N MET A 114 -1.54 -6.72 -18.97
CA MET A 114 -0.53 -5.70 -19.30
C MET A 114 -0.75 -4.43 -18.45
N PRO A 115 0.31 -3.73 -18.04
CA PRO A 115 0.23 -2.64 -17.06
C PRO A 115 -0.85 -1.59 -17.31
N TRP A 116 -1.13 -1.29 -18.59
CA TRP A 116 -2.17 -0.33 -18.99
C TRP A 116 -3.60 -0.88 -19.00
N THR A 117 -3.77 -2.20 -18.89
CA THR A 117 -5.07 -2.88 -18.77
C THR A 117 -5.30 -3.50 -17.40
N ALA A 118 -4.29 -3.49 -16.53
CA ALA A 118 -4.26 -4.16 -15.22
C ALA A 118 -5.39 -3.75 -14.25
N ARG A 119 -6.05 -2.60 -14.48
CA ARG A 119 -7.22 -2.17 -13.69
C ARG A 119 -8.35 -3.20 -13.62
N LYS A 120 -8.44 -4.08 -14.61
CA LYS A 120 -9.49 -5.11 -14.67
C LYS A 120 -9.14 -6.38 -13.88
N LEU A 121 -7.89 -6.56 -13.52
CA LEU A 121 -7.37 -7.78 -12.89
C LEU A 121 -6.60 -7.48 -11.59
N LEU A 122 -6.99 -6.42 -10.89
CA LEU A 122 -6.50 -6.17 -9.55
C LEU A 122 -7.04 -7.21 -8.57
N TRP A 123 -6.24 -7.58 -7.58
CA TRP A 123 -6.62 -8.55 -6.55
C TRP A 123 -7.96 -8.23 -5.87
N ASN A 124 -8.23 -6.95 -5.63
CA ASN A 124 -9.49 -6.47 -5.03
C ASN A 124 -10.27 -5.57 -5.99
N PRO A 125 -10.90 -6.12 -7.03
CA PRO A 125 -11.65 -5.32 -7.97
C PRO A 125 -12.97 -4.80 -7.37
N GLY A 126 -13.43 -3.62 -7.81
CA GLY A 126 -14.77 -3.12 -7.53
C GLY A 126 -15.05 -2.78 -6.07
N SER A 127 -16.11 -3.35 -5.49
CA SER A 127 -16.59 -3.00 -4.14
C SER A 127 -15.60 -3.39 -3.02
N LEU A 128 -14.84 -4.47 -3.21
CA LEU A 128 -13.83 -4.89 -2.25
C LEU A 128 -12.66 -3.91 -2.22
N GLY A 129 -12.20 -3.45 -3.38
CA GLY A 129 -11.18 -2.42 -3.48
C GLY A 129 -11.60 -1.10 -2.84
N LYS A 130 -12.88 -0.70 -2.99
CA LYS A 130 -13.42 0.47 -2.29
C LYS A 130 -13.35 0.33 -0.77
N LYS A 131 -13.73 -0.84 -0.23
CA LYS A 131 -13.64 -1.10 1.22
C LYS A 131 -12.21 -1.02 1.72
N LEU A 132 -11.26 -1.56 0.99
CA LEU A 132 -9.85 -1.46 1.35
C LEU A 132 -9.32 -0.04 1.23
N GLY A 133 -9.71 0.70 0.21
CA GLY A 133 -9.43 2.12 0.10
C GLY A 133 -9.95 2.91 1.30
N GLN A 134 -11.17 2.63 1.75
CA GLN A 134 -11.74 3.24 2.94
C GLN A 134 -10.92 2.89 4.19
N VAL A 135 -10.55 1.61 4.37
CA VAL A 135 -9.69 1.17 5.46
C VAL A 135 -8.32 1.88 5.43
N CYS A 136 -7.73 2.05 4.25
CA CYS A 136 -6.50 2.83 4.11
C CYS A 136 -6.68 4.27 4.59
N LEU A 137 -7.75 4.94 4.15
CA LEU A 137 -8.04 6.32 4.55
C LEU A 137 -8.30 6.45 6.04
N GLU A 138 -9.02 5.51 6.64
CA GLU A 138 -9.29 5.49 8.09
C GLU A 138 -8.03 5.24 8.92
N ALA A 139 -7.02 4.60 8.36
CA ALA A 139 -5.76 4.32 9.04
C ALA A 139 -4.79 5.51 9.08
N PHE A 140 -5.00 6.54 8.24
CA PHE A 140 -4.19 7.75 8.30
C PHE A 140 -4.64 8.68 9.41
N ASP A 141 -3.72 9.09 10.28
CA ASP A 141 -3.99 10.09 11.32
C ASP A 141 -4.11 11.50 10.72
N ASN A 142 -3.36 11.76 9.65
CA ASN A 142 -3.42 12.99 8.87
C ASN A 142 -3.41 12.65 7.36
N PRO A 143 -4.59 12.65 6.69
CA PRO A 143 -4.67 12.35 5.26
C PRO A 143 -4.06 13.45 4.38
N GLU A 144 -3.74 14.63 4.94
CA GLU A 144 -3.08 15.72 4.24
C GLU A 144 -1.56 15.56 4.17
N ASP A 145 -0.98 14.60 4.89
CA ASP A 145 0.44 14.30 4.73
C ASP A 145 0.75 13.67 3.36
N GLU A 146 2.02 13.69 2.98
CA GLU A 146 2.45 13.28 1.63
C GLU A 146 2.12 11.83 1.32
N PHE A 147 2.28 10.94 2.30
CA PHE A 147 1.93 9.54 2.16
C PHE A 147 0.41 9.37 2.01
N GLY A 148 -0.39 10.05 2.85
CA GLY A 148 -1.83 10.06 2.77
C GLY A 148 -2.34 10.61 1.43
N LYS A 149 -1.80 11.74 0.95
CA LYS A 149 -2.12 12.32 -0.36
C LYS A 149 -1.82 11.36 -1.50
N THR A 150 -0.67 10.68 -1.46
CA THR A 150 -0.29 9.71 -2.48
C THR A 150 -1.29 8.55 -2.53
N VAL A 151 -1.69 8.00 -1.38
CA VAL A 151 -2.71 6.94 -1.31
C VAL A 151 -4.04 7.42 -1.85
N ILE A 152 -4.51 8.60 -1.43
CA ILE A 152 -5.78 9.18 -1.89
C ILE A 152 -5.78 9.37 -3.41
N ASN A 153 -4.72 9.96 -3.97
CA ASN A 153 -4.61 10.18 -5.42
C ASN A 153 -4.67 8.88 -6.21
N ILE A 154 -4.04 7.82 -5.71
CA ILE A 154 -4.07 6.52 -6.37
C ILE A 154 -5.46 5.89 -6.26
N LEU A 155 -6.09 5.94 -5.11
CA LEU A 155 -7.45 5.44 -4.92
C LEU A 155 -8.46 6.17 -5.81
N GLU A 156 -8.34 7.50 -5.94
CA GLU A 156 -9.15 8.29 -6.87
C GLU A 156 -8.94 7.89 -8.33
N ARG A 157 -7.71 7.59 -8.71
CA ARG A 157 -7.38 7.13 -10.06
C ARG A 157 -7.97 5.76 -10.35
N GLU A 158 -7.87 4.82 -9.40
CA GLU A 158 -8.28 3.43 -9.61
C GLU A 158 -9.80 3.22 -9.46
N TYR A 159 -10.45 3.93 -8.55
CA TYR A 159 -11.87 3.73 -8.23
C TYR A 159 -12.78 4.91 -8.57
N GLY A 160 -12.21 6.05 -8.99
CA GLY A 160 -12.92 7.26 -9.41
C GLY A 160 -13.26 8.20 -8.25
N LYS A 161 -13.17 9.51 -8.54
CA LYS A 161 -13.34 10.60 -7.55
C LYS A 161 -14.71 10.62 -6.85
N SER A 162 -15.79 10.27 -7.55
CA SER A 162 -17.15 10.28 -6.98
C SER A 162 -17.34 9.23 -5.89
N SER A 163 -16.78 8.04 -6.08
CA SER A 163 -16.89 6.94 -5.12
C SER A 163 -16.09 7.16 -3.84
N LEU A 164 -14.99 7.91 -3.92
CA LEU A 164 -14.18 8.27 -2.75
C LEU A 164 -14.76 9.47 -2.01
N LYS A 165 -15.32 10.46 -2.71
CA LYS A 165 -16.00 11.60 -2.07
C LYS A 165 -17.19 11.19 -1.21
N GLU A 166 -17.93 10.16 -1.59
CA GLU A 166 -18.98 9.60 -0.73
C GLU A 166 -18.41 8.90 0.50
N SER A 167 -17.29 8.20 0.36
CA SER A 167 -16.60 7.55 1.47
C SER A 167 -15.91 8.53 2.41
N LEU A 168 -15.40 9.65 1.89
CA LEU A 168 -14.74 10.72 2.66
C LEU A 168 -15.74 11.63 3.41
N LYS A 169 -17.01 11.63 3.04
CA LYS A 169 -18.08 12.36 3.78
C LYS A 169 -18.42 11.71 5.12
N VAL A 170 -17.90 10.53 5.41
CA VAL A 170 -18.19 9.80 6.64
C VAL A 170 -17.18 10.18 7.71
N ARG A 171 -17.60 11.13 8.54
CA ARG A 171 -17.12 11.61 9.85
C ARG A 171 -15.98 12.63 9.84
N PRO A 172 -16.23 13.82 10.38
CA PRO A 172 -15.19 14.78 10.73
C PRO A 172 -14.22 14.18 11.77
N LEU A 173 -12.95 14.56 11.68
CA LEU A 173 -11.86 14.10 12.55
C LEU A 173 -12.14 14.22 14.07
N SER A 174 -13.02 15.14 14.49
CA SER A 174 -13.47 15.32 15.88
C SER A 174 -14.24 14.12 16.43
N GLU A 175 -14.94 13.35 15.60
CA GLU A 175 -15.70 12.18 16.04
C GLU A 175 -14.87 10.89 16.07
N ARG A 176 -13.70 10.87 15.41
CA ARG A 176 -12.80 9.70 15.40
C ARG A 176 -12.08 9.48 16.74
N LYS A 177 -11.84 10.56 17.50
CA LYS A 177 -11.14 10.48 18.80
C LYS A 177 -11.98 9.86 19.93
N LEU A 178 -13.31 9.86 19.81
CA LEU A 178 -14.22 9.34 20.84
C LEU A 178 -14.49 7.83 20.77
N ALA A 179 -14.14 7.17 19.66
CA ALA A 179 -14.39 5.73 19.47
C ALA A 179 -13.28 4.82 20.04
N HIS A 180 -12.16 5.37 20.50
CA HIS A 180 -11.02 4.61 21.02
C HIS A 180 -10.83 4.75 22.55
N SER A 181 -11.80 5.35 23.25
CA SER A 181 -11.78 5.50 24.71
C SER A 181 -12.95 4.77 25.40
N LYS A 182 -13.34 3.60 24.89
CA LYS A 182 -14.21 2.65 25.63
C LYS A 182 -13.68 1.25 25.49
#